data_930d72eec4613991fd4d53f42cf3a310
#
_entry.id   930d72eec4613991fd4d53f42cf3a310
#
_cell.length_a   1.000
_cell.length_b   1.000
_cell.length_c   1.000
_cell.angle_alpha   90.00
_cell.angle_beta   90.00
_cell.angle_gamma   90.00
#
_symmetry.space_group_name_H-M   'P 1'
#
loop_
_entity.id
_entity.type
_entity.pdbx_description
1 polymer ?
#
loop_
_entity_poly.entity_id
_entity_poly.type
_entity_poly.pdbx_seq_one_letter_code
_entity_poly.pdbx_strand_id
1 'polypeptide(L)'
;ILGSELVNKHSGEKVWFNLRRSKVDDLKLPVSPAIARSRDNLVPGDILRSIKFLFASQDFYGGFTESVVKYGDYEEASFDKPPASLNDKVFVFPYDWRRDNVETARLLVRKLAALKKASGEKEVKFDIVAHSMGGLIARYAAMYGDRDLPVRRPRPNWRGAVLINSIHMFGTPNHGAADSFQVLLEGFGAVKGINLPFVRDLSPVEVFTMPALFQLLPHSDVDMFYDEDLKPLKVDIYNYRTWEKYRWSIYGEDGIFDRYTEGEIARMEQYLEAVLKRARAFQGALDAGFAGPVRIVSYGSDCTDTADGYLLLKRNGTETWTTLTRPQEFTNSRGEKVGIRTVRSVMIKPGDGRVARRSVLSGLPDNAESHFECAGHDGLLSNSRFQRMILNRLAVNPSD
;
A
#
# COMPACT_ATOMS: atom_id res chain seq x y z
N ILE A 1 -0.70 3.04 2.74
CA ILE A 1 -1.37 4.15 2.00
C ILE A 1 -1.87 5.17 3.02
N LEU A 2 -2.02 6.43 2.59
CA LEU A 2 -2.57 7.53 3.38
C LEU A 2 -1.70 8.01 4.56
N GLY A 3 -0.49 7.52 4.68
CA GLY A 3 0.38 7.73 5.85
C GLY A 3 1.12 9.07 5.91
N SER A 4 1.05 9.90 4.87
CA SER A 4 1.63 11.25 4.85
C SER A 4 0.57 12.29 4.55
N GLU A 5 0.74 13.47 5.12
CA GLU A 5 -0.04 14.64 4.72
C GLU A 5 0.25 15.01 3.27
N LEU A 6 -0.75 15.60 2.61
CA LEU A 6 -0.58 16.22 1.30
C LEU A 6 -0.93 17.71 1.40
N VAL A 7 -0.01 18.53 0.96
CA VAL A 7 -0.07 20.00 1.08
C VAL A 7 0.02 20.61 -0.32
N ASN A 8 -0.81 21.60 -0.60
CA ASN A 8 -0.70 22.35 -1.84
C ASN A 8 0.57 23.21 -1.81
N LYS A 9 1.49 22.97 -2.75
CA LYS A 9 2.81 23.62 -2.78
C LYS A 9 2.78 25.15 -2.99
N HIS A 10 1.66 25.69 -3.48
CA HIS A 10 1.51 27.14 -3.75
C HIS A 10 0.82 27.87 -2.61
N SER A 11 -0.26 27.27 -2.04
CA SER A 11 -1.03 27.90 -0.95
C SER A 11 -0.55 27.49 0.45
N GLY A 12 0.20 26.40 0.58
CA GLY A 12 0.51 25.80 1.86
C GLY A 12 -0.67 25.10 2.54
N GLU A 13 -1.83 25.05 1.89
CA GLU A 13 -3.03 24.44 2.43
C GLU A 13 -2.87 22.92 2.53
N LYS A 14 -3.19 22.35 3.70
CA LYS A 14 -3.25 20.91 3.92
C LYS A 14 -4.54 20.37 3.33
N VAL A 15 -4.41 19.56 2.27
CA VAL A 15 -5.53 18.89 1.60
C VAL A 15 -5.78 17.52 2.20
N TRP A 16 -4.73 16.75 2.51
CA TRP A 16 -4.79 15.48 3.21
C TRP A 16 -3.87 15.49 4.44
N PHE A 17 -4.24 15.07 5.64
CA PHE A 17 -5.59 14.73 6.07
C PHE A 17 -6.31 16.00 6.55
N ASN A 18 -7.42 16.32 5.94
CA ASN A 18 -8.27 17.45 6.33
C ASN A 18 -9.71 16.95 6.49
N LEU A 19 -10.25 17.05 7.73
CA LEU A 19 -11.63 16.65 8.04
C LEU A 19 -12.68 17.49 7.29
N ARG A 20 -12.31 18.71 6.88
CA ARG A 20 -13.22 19.64 6.19
C ARG A 20 -12.89 19.77 4.71
N ARG A 21 -12.54 18.66 4.07
CA ARG A 21 -12.36 18.66 2.60
C ARG A 21 -13.62 19.18 1.92
N SER A 22 -13.54 20.35 1.31
CA SER A 22 -14.68 21.03 0.68
C SER A 22 -14.84 20.68 -0.80
N LYS A 23 -13.78 20.24 -1.45
CA LYS A 23 -13.77 19.97 -2.90
C LYS A 23 -13.92 18.48 -3.20
N VAL A 24 -14.70 18.18 -4.22
CA VAL A 24 -14.75 16.85 -4.85
C VAL A 24 -13.48 16.69 -5.68
N ASP A 25 -12.92 15.47 -5.68
CA ASP A 25 -11.77 15.08 -6.52
C ASP A 25 -10.48 15.90 -6.30
N ASP A 26 -10.30 16.51 -5.12
CA ASP A 26 -9.10 17.31 -4.78
C ASP A 26 -7.83 16.46 -4.60
N LEU A 27 -7.97 15.13 -4.44
CA LEU A 27 -6.87 14.16 -4.39
C LEU A 27 -6.68 13.41 -5.71
N LYS A 28 -7.47 13.70 -6.72
CA LYS A 28 -7.39 13.09 -8.04
C LYS A 28 -6.10 13.51 -8.75
N LEU A 29 -5.33 12.54 -9.21
CA LEU A 29 -4.20 12.81 -10.07
C LEU A 29 -4.65 13.01 -11.54
N PRO A 30 -3.95 13.81 -12.32
CA PRO A 30 -4.17 13.85 -13.76
C PRO A 30 -3.96 12.48 -14.39
N VAL A 31 -4.94 12.00 -15.15
CA VAL A 31 -4.89 10.70 -15.82
C VAL A 31 -4.02 10.79 -17.07
N SER A 32 -2.97 9.96 -17.12
CA SER A 32 -2.05 9.88 -18.26
C SER A 32 -1.49 8.46 -18.41
N PRO A 33 -1.46 7.87 -19.63
CA PRO A 33 -0.80 6.60 -19.87
C PRO A 33 0.72 6.66 -19.60
N ALA A 34 1.31 7.86 -19.66
CA ALA A 34 2.65 8.13 -19.16
C ALA A 34 2.59 8.42 -17.65
N ILE A 35 2.52 7.39 -16.81
CA ILE A 35 2.28 7.43 -15.37
C ILE A 35 3.15 8.46 -14.63
N ALA A 36 4.41 8.62 -15.03
CA ALA A 36 5.31 9.62 -14.46
C ALA A 36 4.84 11.07 -14.66
N ARG A 37 3.92 11.33 -15.60
CA ARG A 37 3.32 12.67 -15.87
C ARG A 37 2.07 12.93 -15.03
N SER A 38 1.53 11.92 -14.35
CA SER A 38 0.37 12.07 -13.44
C SER A 38 0.79 12.84 -12.20
N ARG A 39 0.93 14.16 -12.31
CA ARG A 39 1.38 15.07 -11.25
C ARG A 39 0.44 16.24 -11.13
N ASP A 40 0.20 16.65 -9.89
CA ASP A 40 -0.55 17.84 -9.52
C ASP A 40 0.29 18.82 -8.68
N ASN A 41 -0.36 19.71 -7.97
CA ASN A 41 0.27 20.68 -7.10
C ASN A 41 0.38 20.22 -5.64
N LEU A 42 0.05 18.97 -5.34
CA LEU A 42 0.19 18.44 -3.99
C LEU A 42 1.59 17.85 -3.80
N VAL A 43 2.15 18.10 -2.64
CA VAL A 43 3.43 17.57 -2.19
C VAL A 43 3.28 16.94 -0.81
N PRO A 44 4.10 15.96 -0.44
CA PRO A 44 4.06 15.41 0.91
C PRO A 44 4.42 16.48 1.95
N GLY A 45 3.61 16.55 3.01
CA GLY A 45 3.91 17.29 4.24
C GLY A 45 4.66 16.41 5.24
N ASP A 46 4.17 16.32 6.49
CA ASP A 46 4.69 15.39 7.50
C ASP A 46 3.96 14.02 7.37
N ILE A 47 4.44 13.02 8.13
CA ILE A 47 3.68 11.79 8.33
C ILE A 47 2.43 12.06 9.19
N LEU A 48 1.40 11.25 9.03
CA LEU A 48 0.23 11.31 9.90
C LEU A 48 0.58 10.77 11.29
N ARG A 49 1.01 11.65 12.21
CA ARG A 49 1.36 11.24 13.57
C ARG A 49 0.12 10.84 14.35
N SER A 50 -0.88 11.72 14.40
CA SER A 50 -2.17 11.45 15.02
C SER A 50 -3.28 12.29 14.37
N ILE A 51 -4.51 11.78 14.41
CA ILE A 51 -5.70 12.53 14.02
C ILE A 51 -6.54 12.77 15.28
N LYS A 52 -6.83 14.04 15.57
CA LYS A 52 -7.67 14.43 16.70
C LYS A 52 -9.11 14.62 16.22
N PHE A 53 -10.03 13.93 16.86
CA PHE A 53 -11.47 14.13 16.75
C PHE A 53 -11.96 14.90 17.98
N LEU A 54 -13.21 15.38 17.96
CA LEU A 54 -13.81 16.17 19.07
C LEU A 54 -13.59 15.55 20.46
N PHE A 55 -13.62 14.23 20.59
CA PHE A 55 -13.54 13.52 21.88
C PHE A 55 -12.57 12.31 21.85
N ALA A 56 -11.84 12.12 20.78
CA ALA A 56 -10.91 10.99 20.64
C ALA A 56 -9.71 11.40 19.77
N SER A 57 -8.58 10.70 19.95
CA SER A 57 -7.45 10.79 19.04
C SER A 57 -7.11 9.39 18.53
N GLN A 58 -6.86 9.29 17.25
CA GLN A 58 -6.30 8.09 16.62
C GLN A 58 -4.83 8.35 16.39
N ASP A 59 -3.99 7.57 17.06
CA ASP A 59 -2.55 7.57 16.80
C ASP A 59 -2.26 6.68 15.58
N PHE A 60 -1.38 7.13 14.69
CA PHE A 60 -0.88 6.38 13.54
C PHE A 60 0.60 6.09 13.69
N TYR A 61 1.42 7.13 13.62
CA TYR A 61 2.89 7.00 13.69
C TYR A 61 3.51 7.79 14.83
N GLY A 62 2.73 8.65 15.52
CA GLY A 62 3.21 9.53 16.60
C GLY A 62 3.82 8.73 17.74
N GLY A 63 3.08 7.78 18.29
CA GLY A 63 3.54 6.95 19.41
C GLY A 63 4.77 6.11 19.10
N PHE A 64 4.91 5.64 17.84
CA PHE A 64 6.12 4.95 17.42
C PHE A 64 7.34 5.88 17.35
N THR A 65 7.21 7.04 16.70
CA THR A 65 8.31 8.01 16.60
C THR A 65 8.73 8.53 17.98
N GLU A 66 7.77 8.80 18.87
CA GLU A 66 8.04 9.18 20.26
C GLU A 66 8.76 8.06 21.02
N SER A 67 8.37 6.80 20.80
CA SER A 67 9.03 5.65 21.44
C SER A 67 10.49 5.51 21.01
N VAL A 68 10.80 5.73 19.73
CA VAL A 68 12.16 5.68 19.19
C VAL A 68 13.01 6.80 19.82
N VAL A 69 12.47 8.01 19.91
CA VAL A 69 13.17 9.15 20.52
C VAL A 69 13.36 8.95 22.03
N LYS A 70 12.27 8.57 22.75
CA LYS A 70 12.26 8.53 24.22
C LYS A 70 12.98 7.33 24.82
N TYR A 71 12.84 6.16 24.18
CA TYR A 71 13.32 4.89 24.72
C TYR A 71 14.47 4.28 23.89
N GLY A 72 14.72 4.78 22.69
CA GLY A 72 15.81 4.37 21.82
C GLY A 72 16.99 5.32 21.81
N ASP A 73 16.89 6.45 22.53
CA ASP A 73 17.89 7.53 22.57
C ASP A 73 18.22 8.14 21.19
N TYR A 74 17.23 8.04 20.25
CA TYR A 74 17.37 8.67 18.93
C TYR A 74 16.90 10.12 18.94
N GLU A 75 17.52 10.95 18.11
CA GLU A 75 17.09 12.30 17.83
C GLU A 75 16.43 12.38 16.44
N GLU A 76 15.25 12.98 16.36
CA GLU A 76 14.60 13.19 15.05
C GLU A 76 15.33 14.26 14.25
N ALA A 77 15.77 13.91 13.05
CA ALA A 77 16.51 14.76 12.14
C ALA A 77 15.83 14.91 10.79
N SER A 78 16.16 15.95 10.04
CA SER A 78 15.56 16.28 8.76
C SER A 78 16.46 15.93 7.58
N PHE A 79 15.84 15.38 6.52
CA PHE A 79 16.52 15.21 5.23
C PHE A 79 16.96 16.53 4.58
N ASP A 80 16.24 17.63 4.87
CA ASP A 80 16.49 18.93 4.22
C ASP A 80 17.58 19.73 4.97
N LYS A 81 17.87 19.34 6.21
CA LYS A 81 18.96 19.90 7.03
C LYS A 81 19.76 18.75 7.63
N PRO A 82 20.62 18.09 6.85
CA PRO A 82 21.40 16.96 7.32
C PRO A 82 22.25 17.33 8.55
N PRO A 83 22.23 16.49 9.62
CA PRO A 83 23.09 16.70 10.77
C PRO A 83 24.56 16.38 10.41
N ALA A 84 25.49 16.84 11.24
CA ALA A 84 26.92 16.56 11.06
C ALA A 84 27.27 15.09 11.30
N SER A 85 26.54 14.40 12.20
CA SER A 85 26.63 12.95 12.38
C SER A 85 25.26 12.30 12.21
N LEU A 86 25.25 11.10 11.65
CA LEU A 86 24.05 10.28 11.43
C LEU A 86 23.79 9.27 12.55
N ASN A 87 24.74 9.14 13.50
CA ASN A 87 24.59 8.25 14.63
C ASN A 87 23.41 8.69 15.51
N ASP A 88 22.62 7.74 15.94
CA ASP A 88 21.45 7.94 16.80
C ASP A 88 20.44 8.95 16.24
N LYS A 89 20.33 9.03 14.91
CA LYS A 89 19.34 9.88 14.23
C LYS A 89 18.23 9.06 13.61
N VAL A 90 16.99 9.50 13.77
CA VAL A 90 15.83 8.99 13.07
C VAL A 90 15.33 10.01 12.05
N PHE A 91 15.09 9.53 10.83
CA PHE A 91 14.59 10.34 9.73
C PHE A 91 13.21 9.88 9.33
N VAL A 92 12.24 10.75 9.37
CA VAL A 92 10.90 10.50 8.88
C VAL A 92 10.88 10.78 7.38
N PHE A 93 10.35 9.82 6.60
CA PHE A 93 10.28 9.91 5.14
C PHE A 93 8.82 10.01 4.68
N PRO A 94 8.22 11.22 4.63
CA PRO A 94 6.91 11.43 4.03
C PRO A 94 7.02 11.38 2.51
N TYR A 95 5.98 10.82 1.86
CA TYR A 95 5.91 10.72 0.40
C TYR A 95 4.47 10.82 -0.10
N ASP A 96 4.30 11.18 -1.36
CA ASP A 96 2.99 11.18 -2.01
C ASP A 96 2.57 9.73 -2.29
N TRP A 97 1.75 9.19 -1.39
CA TRP A 97 1.27 7.81 -1.37
C TRP A 97 0.33 7.45 -2.52
N ARG A 98 -0.11 8.42 -3.31
CA ARG A 98 -0.92 8.20 -4.52
C ARG A 98 -0.07 7.71 -5.69
N ARG A 99 1.21 8.08 -5.69
CA ARG A 99 2.12 7.95 -6.82
C ARG A 99 2.76 6.56 -6.90
N ASP A 100 3.40 6.33 -8.04
CA ASP A 100 4.14 5.10 -8.33
C ASP A 100 5.20 4.77 -7.26
N ASN A 101 5.14 3.56 -6.71
CA ASN A 101 6.04 3.12 -5.64
C ASN A 101 7.50 3.04 -6.08
N VAL A 102 7.77 2.78 -7.37
CA VAL A 102 9.14 2.80 -7.91
C VAL A 102 9.71 4.21 -7.87
N GLU A 103 8.90 5.21 -8.20
CA GLU A 103 9.31 6.61 -8.10
C GLU A 103 9.64 6.97 -6.64
N THR A 104 8.80 6.54 -5.71
CA THR A 104 9.01 6.77 -4.27
C THR A 104 10.26 6.05 -3.76
N ALA A 105 10.50 4.81 -4.16
CA ALA A 105 11.71 4.06 -3.81
C ALA A 105 12.98 4.75 -4.31
N ARG A 106 12.97 5.24 -5.55
CA ARG A 106 14.07 6.01 -6.12
C ARG A 106 14.31 7.32 -5.38
N LEU A 107 13.25 7.98 -4.91
CA LEU A 107 13.37 9.18 -4.08
C LEU A 107 14.01 8.86 -2.73
N LEU A 108 13.59 7.78 -2.07
CA LEU A 108 14.18 7.30 -0.81
C LEU A 108 15.69 7.09 -0.98
N VAL A 109 16.10 6.32 -1.99
CA VAL A 109 17.53 6.05 -2.27
C VAL A 109 18.32 7.34 -2.46
N ARG A 110 17.78 8.30 -3.22
CA ARG A 110 18.46 9.60 -3.43
C ARG A 110 18.60 10.40 -2.12
N LYS A 111 17.56 10.40 -1.26
CA LYS A 111 17.62 11.10 0.03
C LYS A 111 18.63 10.44 0.97
N LEU A 112 18.66 9.10 1.07
CA LEU A 112 19.66 8.38 1.88
C LEU A 112 21.09 8.62 1.36
N ALA A 113 21.29 8.59 0.04
CA ALA A 113 22.60 8.89 -0.56
C ALA A 113 23.05 10.33 -0.30
N ALA A 114 22.10 11.29 -0.30
CA ALA A 114 22.39 12.68 0.03
C ALA A 114 22.80 12.86 1.49
N LEU A 115 22.12 12.19 2.44
CA LEU A 115 22.51 12.19 3.86
C LEU A 115 23.93 11.65 4.05
N LYS A 116 24.20 10.46 3.49
CA LYS A 116 25.53 9.83 3.56
C LYS A 116 26.64 10.71 3.00
N LYS A 117 26.34 11.39 1.88
CA LYS A 117 27.28 12.34 1.27
C LYS A 117 27.50 13.58 2.15
N ALA A 118 26.43 14.12 2.74
CA ALA A 118 26.49 15.34 3.54
C ALA A 118 27.24 15.14 4.86
N SER A 119 27.07 13.99 5.54
CA SER A 119 27.80 13.64 6.77
C SER A 119 29.26 13.26 6.53
N GLY A 120 29.62 12.83 5.33
CA GLY A 120 30.95 12.28 5.04
C GLY A 120 31.21 10.87 5.59
N GLU A 121 30.23 10.25 6.26
CA GLU A 121 30.34 8.93 6.88
C GLU A 121 30.21 7.82 5.84
N LYS A 122 31.35 7.30 5.36
CA LYS A 122 31.39 6.36 4.22
C LYS A 122 30.76 5.00 4.50
N GLU A 123 30.85 4.53 5.75
CA GLU A 123 30.39 3.16 6.12
C GLU A 123 28.97 3.13 6.66
N VAL A 124 28.34 4.28 6.89
CA VAL A 124 26.98 4.33 7.43
C VAL A 124 25.98 3.65 6.50
N LYS A 125 25.08 2.85 7.07
CA LYS A 125 23.89 2.27 6.44
C LYS A 125 22.69 2.53 7.34
N PHE A 126 21.53 2.57 6.73
CA PHE A 126 20.28 2.90 7.40
C PHE A 126 19.44 1.64 7.66
N ASP A 127 18.88 1.55 8.84
CA ASP A 127 17.82 0.60 9.15
C ASP A 127 16.46 1.25 8.81
N ILE A 128 15.66 0.56 8.03
CA ILE A 128 14.38 1.08 7.55
C ILE A 128 13.24 0.44 8.33
N VAL A 129 12.43 1.25 9.01
CA VAL A 129 11.16 0.83 9.58
C VAL A 129 10.04 1.27 8.63
N ALA A 130 9.30 0.32 8.11
CA ALA A 130 8.32 0.55 7.08
C ALA A 130 6.97 -0.09 7.44
N HIS A 131 5.89 0.66 7.26
CA HIS A 131 4.53 0.19 7.47
C HIS A 131 3.81 -0.03 6.13
N SER A 132 3.10 -1.15 6.01
CA SER A 132 2.22 -1.43 4.88
C SER A 132 2.94 -1.32 3.54
N MET A 133 2.44 -0.52 2.61
CA MET A 133 3.04 -0.23 1.30
C MET A 133 4.50 0.24 1.38
N GLY A 134 4.89 0.91 2.48
CA GLY A 134 6.26 1.36 2.71
C GLY A 134 7.29 0.23 2.67
N GLY A 135 6.90 -0.99 3.09
CA GLY A 135 7.79 -2.16 3.00
C GLY A 135 8.09 -2.58 1.56
N LEU A 136 7.12 -2.48 0.65
CA LEU A 136 7.35 -2.73 -0.79
C LEU A 136 8.30 -1.70 -1.39
N ILE A 137 8.14 -0.43 -1.00
CA ILE A 137 9.02 0.68 -1.40
C ILE A 137 10.46 0.42 -0.91
N ALA A 138 10.62 0.04 0.37
CA ALA A 138 11.92 -0.25 0.97
C ALA A 138 12.60 -1.48 0.32
N ARG A 139 11.84 -2.55 0.05
CA ARG A 139 12.33 -3.73 -0.70
C ARG A 139 12.82 -3.35 -2.09
N TYR A 140 12.00 -2.60 -2.85
CA TYR A 140 12.40 -2.16 -4.19
C TYR A 140 13.65 -1.27 -4.13
N ALA A 141 13.73 -0.34 -3.18
CA ALA A 141 14.89 0.52 -2.97
C ALA A 141 16.16 -0.31 -2.69
N ALA A 142 16.09 -1.33 -1.84
CA ALA A 142 17.22 -2.21 -1.55
C ALA A 142 17.66 -3.01 -2.78
N MET A 143 16.70 -3.61 -3.50
CA MET A 143 16.93 -4.52 -4.63
C MET A 143 17.45 -3.81 -5.88
N TYR A 144 16.93 -2.61 -6.20
CA TYR A 144 17.19 -1.93 -7.48
C TYR A 144 17.81 -0.54 -7.36
N GLY A 145 17.92 0.00 -6.13
CA GLY A 145 18.46 1.33 -5.91
C GLY A 145 17.60 2.41 -6.58
N ASP A 146 18.24 3.32 -7.29
CA ASP A 146 17.61 4.44 -8.00
C ASP A 146 17.14 4.12 -9.43
N ARG A 147 17.13 2.84 -9.81
CA ARG A 147 16.72 2.41 -11.15
C ARG A 147 15.22 2.32 -11.29
N ASP A 148 14.73 2.55 -12.51
CA ASP A 148 13.35 2.26 -12.87
C ASP A 148 13.15 0.76 -13.09
N LEU A 149 11.88 0.33 -13.28
CA LEU A 149 11.53 -1.06 -13.53
C LEU A 149 12.37 -1.65 -14.66
N PRO A 150 12.88 -2.88 -14.47
CA PRO A 150 13.60 -3.58 -15.52
C PRO A 150 12.71 -3.81 -16.77
N VAL A 151 13.20 -3.46 -17.94
CA VAL A 151 12.48 -3.66 -19.21
C VAL A 151 12.40 -5.15 -19.59
N ARG A 152 13.36 -5.95 -19.13
CA ARG A 152 13.45 -7.40 -19.35
C ARG A 152 13.24 -8.13 -18.03
N ARG A 153 13.44 -9.46 -18.02
CA ARG A 153 13.31 -10.30 -16.82
C ARG A 153 14.02 -9.66 -15.63
N PRO A 154 13.31 -9.38 -14.54
CA PRO A 154 13.88 -8.70 -13.38
C PRO A 154 15.03 -9.50 -12.76
N ARG A 155 16.12 -8.81 -12.44
CA ARG A 155 17.24 -9.36 -11.66
C ARG A 155 17.70 -8.30 -10.69
N PRO A 156 17.55 -8.52 -9.38
CA PRO A 156 18.06 -7.60 -8.38
C PRO A 156 19.56 -7.40 -8.51
N ASN A 157 19.99 -6.15 -8.45
CA ASN A 157 21.41 -5.78 -8.50
C ASN A 157 21.94 -5.30 -7.14
N TRP A 158 21.06 -5.23 -6.14
CA TRP A 158 21.32 -4.85 -4.75
C TRP A 158 22.03 -3.51 -4.56
N ARG A 159 21.86 -2.59 -5.51
CA ARG A 159 22.48 -1.26 -5.43
C ARG A 159 22.05 -0.46 -4.20
N GLY A 160 20.87 -0.67 -3.68
CA GLY A 160 20.42 -0.02 -2.46
C GLY A 160 21.06 -0.58 -1.20
N ALA A 161 21.60 -1.79 -1.22
CA ALA A 161 22.24 -2.43 -0.07
C ALA A 161 23.51 -1.73 0.42
N VAL A 162 24.09 -0.82 -0.37
CA VAL A 162 25.19 0.05 0.07
C VAL A 162 24.70 1.17 1.01
N LEU A 163 23.40 1.40 1.06
CA LEU A 163 22.73 2.39 1.89
C LEU A 163 21.84 1.77 2.96
N ILE A 164 21.29 0.58 2.71
CA ILE A 164 20.27 -0.06 3.56
C ILE A 164 20.89 -1.29 4.23
N ASN A 165 20.87 -1.31 5.56
CA ASN A 165 21.34 -2.41 6.40
C ASN A 165 20.24 -3.44 6.63
N SER A 166 19.11 -3.00 7.15
CA SER A 166 17.95 -3.85 7.42
C SER A 166 16.62 -3.18 7.04
N ILE A 167 15.58 -4.01 6.86
CA ILE A 167 14.21 -3.54 6.63
C ILE A 167 13.29 -4.27 7.61
N HIS A 168 12.63 -3.49 8.47
CA HIS A 168 11.62 -3.92 9.40
C HIS A 168 10.24 -3.57 8.85
N MET A 169 9.48 -4.58 8.40
CA MET A 169 8.23 -4.39 7.67
C MET A 169 7.04 -4.74 8.56
N PHE A 170 6.14 -3.79 8.77
CA PHE A 170 4.92 -3.94 9.55
C PHE A 170 3.70 -4.03 8.64
N GLY A 171 3.03 -5.17 8.61
CA GLY A 171 1.82 -5.39 7.80
C GLY A 171 2.03 -5.17 6.30
N THR A 172 3.22 -5.45 5.78
CA THR A 172 3.53 -5.26 4.37
C THR A 172 2.85 -6.32 3.51
N PRO A 173 2.05 -5.92 2.50
CA PRO A 173 1.39 -6.84 1.58
C PRO A 173 2.37 -7.37 0.52
N ASN A 174 3.28 -8.26 0.94
CA ASN A 174 4.35 -8.76 0.06
C ASN A 174 3.84 -9.49 -1.19
N HIS A 175 2.62 -10.02 -1.12
CA HIS A 175 1.96 -10.71 -2.24
C HIS A 175 0.64 -10.03 -2.63
N GLY A 176 0.57 -8.71 -2.39
CA GLY A 176 -0.61 -7.89 -2.59
C GLY A 176 -1.67 -8.05 -1.50
N ALA A 177 -2.71 -7.26 -1.58
CA ALA A 177 -3.85 -7.26 -0.67
C ALA A 177 -5.17 -7.22 -1.44
N ALA A 178 -6.10 -8.14 -1.14
CA ALA A 178 -7.43 -8.12 -1.73
C ALA A 178 -8.18 -6.82 -1.41
N ASP A 179 -7.97 -6.25 -0.22
CA ASP A 179 -8.55 -4.95 0.19
C ASP A 179 -8.27 -3.83 -0.84
N SER A 180 -7.11 -3.84 -1.52
CA SER A 180 -6.79 -2.83 -2.54
C SER A 180 -7.70 -2.92 -3.76
N PHE A 181 -8.13 -4.13 -4.14
CA PHE A 181 -9.11 -4.33 -5.21
C PHE A 181 -10.47 -3.77 -4.80
N GLN A 182 -10.93 -4.05 -3.58
CA GLN A 182 -12.17 -3.49 -3.06
C GLN A 182 -12.14 -1.96 -3.04
N VAL A 183 -11.03 -1.36 -2.61
CA VAL A 183 -10.84 0.11 -2.64
C VAL A 183 -10.96 0.67 -4.06
N LEU A 184 -10.40 0.00 -5.06
CA LEU A 184 -10.51 0.42 -6.47
C LEU A 184 -11.94 0.32 -7.01
N LEU A 185 -12.78 -0.54 -6.45
CA LEU A 185 -14.20 -0.66 -6.83
C LEU A 185 -15.11 0.33 -6.09
N GLU A 186 -14.90 0.49 -4.79
CA GLU A 186 -15.86 1.14 -3.88
C GLU A 186 -15.38 2.50 -3.38
N GLY A 187 -14.11 2.85 -3.63
CA GLY A 187 -13.47 3.98 -2.97
C GLY A 187 -12.94 3.62 -1.58
N PHE A 188 -12.49 4.61 -0.84
CA PHE A 188 -11.91 4.42 0.48
C PHE A 188 -12.59 5.32 1.51
N GLY A 189 -13.24 4.72 2.52
CA GLY A 189 -13.73 5.40 3.69
C GLY A 189 -12.61 5.67 4.70
N ALA A 190 -12.39 6.93 5.05
CA ALA A 190 -11.31 7.35 5.95
C ALA A 190 -11.44 6.73 7.35
N VAL A 191 -12.67 6.39 7.77
CA VAL A 191 -12.95 5.73 9.05
C VAL A 191 -13.90 4.57 8.81
N LYS A 192 -13.38 3.34 8.86
CA LYS A 192 -14.16 2.12 8.61
C LYS A 192 -15.34 2.03 9.60
N GLY A 193 -16.57 2.08 9.09
CA GLY A 193 -17.79 1.88 9.87
C GLY A 193 -18.33 3.10 10.63
N ILE A 194 -17.73 4.28 10.47
CA ILE A 194 -18.22 5.51 11.05
C ILE A 194 -18.42 6.54 9.93
N ASN A 195 -19.67 6.75 9.53
CA ASN A 195 -20.04 7.90 8.71
C ASN A 195 -19.94 9.17 9.55
N LEU A 196 -18.78 9.80 9.55
CA LEU A 196 -18.61 11.10 10.17
C LEU A 196 -19.17 12.17 9.20
N PRO A 197 -20.10 13.00 9.62
CA PRO A 197 -20.83 13.93 8.73
C PRO A 197 -19.95 14.99 8.06
N PHE A 198 -18.64 15.02 8.35
CA PHE A 198 -17.69 16.00 7.81
C PHE A 198 -16.44 15.35 7.23
N VAL A 199 -16.30 14.00 7.27
CA VAL A 199 -15.16 13.28 6.70
C VAL A 199 -15.55 12.78 5.33
N ARG A 200 -14.90 13.29 4.31
CA ARG A 200 -15.17 12.89 2.95
C ARG A 200 -14.33 11.67 2.57
N ASP A 201 -15.01 10.62 2.17
CA ASP A 201 -14.39 9.42 1.60
C ASP A 201 -13.73 9.72 0.25
N LEU A 202 -12.73 8.94 -0.11
CA LEU A 202 -12.17 8.94 -1.46
C LEU A 202 -13.12 8.19 -2.40
N SER A 203 -13.55 8.84 -3.44
CA SER A 203 -14.41 8.24 -4.45
C SER A 203 -13.67 7.17 -5.28
N PRO A 204 -14.38 6.23 -5.92
CA PRO A 204 -13.79 5.27 -6.87
C PRO A 204 -12.98 5.96 -7.97
N VAL A 205 -13.42 7.12 -8.45
CA VAL A 205 -12.72 7.90 -9.49
C VAL A 205 -11.42 8.50 -8.97
N GLU A 206 -11.38 8.99 -7.72
CA GLU A 206 -10.14 9.49 -7.13
C GLU A 206 -9.11 8.36 -7.00
N VAL A 207 -9.49 7.25 -6.37
CA VAL A 207 -8.58 6.12 -6.15
C VAL A 207 -8.13 5.46 -7.45
N PHE A 208 -8.97 5.46 -8.50
CA PHE A 208 -8.61 5.01 -9.84
C PHE A 208 -7.39 5.76 -10.41
N THR A 209 -7.23 7.03 -10.08
CA THR A 209 -6.10 7.82 -10.59
C THR A 209 -4.77 7.58 -9.89
N MET A 210 -4.73 6.71 -8.87
CA MET A 210 -3.58 6.51 -7.98
C MET A 210 -2.78 5.23 -8.34
N PRO A 211 -1.64 5.33 -9.05
CA PRO A 211 -0.84 4.18 -9.46
C PRO A 211 -0.44 3.23 -8.32
N ALA A 212 -0.18 3.79 -7.12
CA ALA A 212 0.23 3.00 -5.97
C ALA A 212 -0.81 1.95 -5.55
N LEU A 213 -2.11 2.24 -5.69
CA LEU A 213 -3.18 1.30 -5.35
C LEU A 213 -3.18 0.07 -6.25
N PHE A 214 -2.94 0.24 -7.55
CA PHE A 214 -2.82 -0.88 -8.48
C PHE A 214 -1.59 -1.76 -8.18
N GLN A 215 -0.54 -1.17 -7.63
CA GLN A 215 0.67 -1.89 -7.22
C GLN A 215 0.48 -2.69 -5.92
N LEU A 216 -0.64 -2.52 -5.22
CA LEU A 216 -1.06 -3.33 -4.07
C LEU A 216 -2.02 -4.46 -4.43
N LEU A 217 -2.48 -4.56 -5.67
CA LEU A 217 -3.34 -5.65 -6.12
C LEU A 217 -2.65 -7.02 -5.86
N PRO A 218 -3.42 -8.07 -5.53
CA PRO A 218 -2.88 -9.42 -5.39
C PRO A 218 -2.09 -9.87 -6.63
N HIS A 219 -1.01 -10.62 -6.41
CA HIS A 219 -0.20 -11.14 -7.50
C HIS A 219 -1.00 -12.09 -8.40
N SER A 220 -0.58 -12.24 -9.65
CA SER A 220 -1.34 -12.96 -10.68
C SER A 220 -1.49 -14.46 -10.43
N ASP A 221 -0.72 -15.04 -9.53
CA ASP A 221 -0.78 -16.42 -9.07
C ASP A 221 -1.73 -16.63 -7.87
N VAL A 222 -2.28 -15.55 -7.32
CA VAL A 222 -3.22 -15.59 -6.20
C VAL A 222 -4.64 -15.84 -6.71
N ASP A 223 -5.25 -16.94 -6.27
CA ASP A 223 -6.66 -17.20 -6.51
C ASP A 223 -7.51 -16.38 -5.53
N MET A 224 -8.02 -15.23 -5.99
CA MET A 224 -8.88 -14.38 -5.17
C MET A 224 -10.33 -14.31 -5.64
N PHE A 225 -10.68 -14.94 -6.75
CA PHE A 225 -12.04 -14.98 -7.25
C PHE A 225 -12.63 -16.39 -7.19
N TYR A 226 -13.89 -16.46 -6.84
CA TYR A 226 -14.63 -17.71 -6.72
C TYR A 226 -15.95 -17.57 -7.47
N ASP A 227 -16.42 -18.69 -8.05
CA ASP A 227 -17.73 -18.79 -8.71
C ASP A 227 -18.86 -19.02 -7.70
N GLU A 228 -20.09 -19.25 -8.21
CA GLU A 228 -21.27 -19.53 -7.41
C GLU A 228 -21.22 -20.87 -6.66
N ASP A 229 -20.33 -21.79 -7.06
CA ASP A 229 -20.03 -23.05 -6.37
C ASP A 229 -18.87 -22.92 -5.40
N LEU A 230 -18.37 -21.71 -5.18
CA LEU A 230 -17.21 -21.39 -4.36
C LEU A 230 -15.91 -22.04 -4.86
N LYS A 231 -15.82 -22.35 -6.15
CA LYS A 231 -14.61 -22.85 -6.79
C LYS A 231 -13.75 -21.70 -7.27
N PRO A 232 -12.40 -21.81 -7.17
CA PRO A 232 -11.51 -20.77 -7.66
C PRO A 232 -11.70 -20.51 -9.16
N LEU A 233 -11.79 -19.22 -9.51
CA LEU A 233 -11.82 -18.74 -10.89
C LEU A 233 -10.50 -18.09 -11.24
N LYS A 234 -9.91 -18.51 -12.36
CA LYS A 234 -8.70 -17.84 -12.91
C LYS A 234 -9.13 -16.56 -13.63
N VAL A 235 -8.85 -15.43 -13.01
CA VAL A 235 -9.20 -14.11 -13.52
C VAL A 235 -7.92 -13.26 -13.57
N ASP A 236 -7.53 -12.84 -14.76
CA ASP A 236 -6.38 -11.95 -14.91
C ASP A 236 -6.78 -10.50 -14.64
N ILE A 237 -6.56 -10.04 -13.41
CA ILE A 237 -6.86 -8.66 -12.98
C ILE A 237 -5.91 -7.63 -13.58
N TYR A 238 -4.82 -8.05 -14.22
CA TYR A 238 -3.86 -7.17 -14.90
C TYR A 238 -4.17 -6.97 -16.39
N ASN A 239 -5.26 -7.58 -16.88
CA ASN A 239 -5.80 -7.32 -18.20
C ASN A 239 -6.97 -6.32 -18.09
N TYR A 240 -6.85 -5.12 -18.68
CA TYR A 240 -7.87 -4.08 -18.60
C TYR A 240 -9.24 -4.53 -19.13
N ARG A 241 -9.28 -5.43 -20.14
CA ARG A 241 -10.54 -6.01 -20.65
C ARG A 241 -11.28 -6.86 -19.63
N THR A 242 -10.60 -7.37 -18.62
CA THR A 242 -11.22 -8.05 -17.48
C THR A 242 -12.05 -7.05 -16.66
N TRP A 243 -11.53 -5.84 -16.47
CA TRP A 243 -12.24 -4.77 -15.77
C TRP A 243 -13.50 -4.33 -16.51
N GLU A 244 -13.41 -4.21 -17.82
CA GLU A 244 -14.56 -3.94 -18.69
C GLU A 244 -15.61 -5.07 -18.59
N LYS A 245 -15.19 -6.33 -18.79
CA LYS A 245 -16.06 -7.52 -18.74
C LYS A 245 -16.86 -7.62 -17.44
N TYR A 246 -16.21 -7.40 -16.32
CA TYR A 246 -16.84 -7.51 -15.00
C TYR A 246 -17.39 -6.19 -14.47
N ARG A 247 -17.33 -5.12 -15.26
CA ARG A 247 -17.79 -3.77 -14.93
C ARG A 247 -17.15 -3.24 -13.64
N TRP A 248 -15.84 -3.37 -13.51
CA TRP A 248 -15.09 -2.90 -12.36
C TRP A 248 -14.66 -1.44 -12.47
N SER A 249 -14.59 -0.77 -11.31
CA SER A 249 -14.12 0.62 -11.20
C SER A 249 -14.88 1.55 -12.16
N ILE A 250 -14.19 2.24 -13.08
CA ILE A 250 -14.79 3.17 -14.05
C ILE A 250 -15.88 2.55 -14.92
N TYR A 251 -15.88 1.23 -15.14
CA TYR A 251 -16.93 0.55 -15.91
C TYR A 251 -18.15 0.15 -15.05
N GLY A 252 -18.06 0.23 -13.72
CA GLY A 252 -19.10 -0.16 -12.77
C GLY A 252 -20.05 0.95 -12.37
N GLU A 253 -19.61 2.20 -12.43
CA GLU A 253 -20.46 3.35 -12.09
C GLU A 253 -21.44 3.65 -13.20
N ASP A 254 -22.72 3.53 -12.89
CA ASP A 254 -23.79 3.96 -13.80
C ASP A 254 -23.68 5.48 -14.02
N GLY A 255 -23.61 5.88 -15.28
CA GLY A 255 -23.49 7.30 -15.68
C GLY A 255 -22.09 7.91 -15.56
N ILE A 256 -21.02 7.13 -15.31
CA ILE A 256 -19.66 7.67 -15.37
C ILE A 256 -19.35 8.17 -16.78
N PHE A 257 -19.79 7.43 -17.80
CA PHE A 257 -19.62 7.80 -19.20
C PHE A 257 -20.43 9.04 -19.62
N ASP A 258 -21.51 9.37 -18.89
CA ASP A 258 -22.29 10.60 -19.10
C ASP A 258 -21.56 11.84 -18.59
N ARG A 259 -20.55 11.67 -17.71
CA ARG A 259 -19.78 12.77 -17.10
C ARG A 259 -18.48 13.09 -17.83
N TYR A 260 -18.05 12.24 -18.76
CA TYR A 260 -16.78 12.36 -19.46
C TYR A 260 -16.97 12.31 -20.97
N THR A 261 -16.15 13.05 -21.68
CA THR A 261 -16.08 12.98 -23.14
C THR A 261 -15.46 11.67 -23.60
N GLU A 262 -15.74 11.24 -24.83
CA GLU A 262 -15.13 10.04 -25.42
C GLU A 262 -13.59 10.07 -25.35
N GLY A 263 -12.99 11.25 -25.55
CA GLY A 263 -11.54 11.42 -25.45
C GLY A 263 -10.99 11.26 -24.03
N GLU A 264 -11.76 11.61 -23.00
CA GLU A 264 -11.40 11.39 -21.61
C GLU A 264 -11.53 9.91 -21.25
N ILE A 265 -12.60 9.25 -21.69
CA ILE A 265 -12.82 7.82 -21.50
C ILE A 265 -11.67 7.03 -22.15
N ALA A 266 -11.35 7.29 -23.42
CA ALA A 266 -10.25 6.63 -24.11
C ALA A 266 -8.90 6.84 -23.37
N ARG A 267 -8.68 8.00 -22.77
CA ARG A 267 -7.48 8.29 -21.96
C ARG A 267 -7.47 7.51 -20.65
N MET A 268 -8.63 7.35 -20.00
CA MET A 268 -8.78 6.55 -18.80
C MET A 268 -8.51 5.06 -19.08
N GLU A 269 -8.96 4.54 -20.21
CA GLU A 269 -8.69 3.17 -20.64
C GLU A 269 -7.20 2.92 -20.92
N GLN A 270 -6.57 3.84 -21.66
CA GLN A 270 -5.12 3.79 -21.91
C GLN A 270 -4.31 3.88 -20.61
N TYR A 271 -4.76 4.69 -19.67
CA TYR A 271 -4.16 4.76 -18.34
C TYR A 271 -4.33 3.45 -17.59
N LEU A 272 -5.53 2.85 -17.58
CA LEU A 272 -5.80 1.58 -16.91
C LEU A 272 -4.88 0.47 -17.44
N GLU A 273 -4.76 0.36 -18.76
CA GLU A 273 -3.83 -0.62 -19.35
C GLU A 273 -2.37 -0.37 -18.91
N ALA A 274 -1.94 0.89 -18.95
CA ALA A 274 -0.58 1.27 -18.59
C ALA A 274 -0.29 1.01 -17.10
N VAL A 275 -1.22 1.37 -16.19
CA VAL A 275 -1.02 1.23 -14.75
C VAL A 275 -1.07 -0.24 -14.32
N LEU A 276 -1.94 -1.06 -14.89
CA LEU A 276 -1.99 -2.51 -14.64
C LEU A 276 -0.71 -3.20 -15.11
N LYS A 277 -0.22 -2.88 -16.30
CA LYS A 277 1.05 -3.38 -16.81
C LYS A 277 2.22 -3.01 -15.90
N ARG A 278 2.25 -1.75 -15.42
CA ARG A 278 3.29 -1.28 -14.52
C ARG A 278 3.20 -1.93 -13.14
N ALA A 279 2.00 -2.14 -12.62
CA ALA A 279 1.76 -2.82 -11.35
C ALA A 279 2.25 -4.28 -11.40
N ARG A 280 1.89 -5.03 -12.46
CA ARG A 280 2.40 -6.40 -12.69
C ARG A 280 3.93 -6.43 -12.78
N ALA A 281 4.54 -5.48 -13.47
CA ALA A 281 5.99 -5.40 -13.59
C ALA A 281 6.67 -5.07 -12.24
N PHE A 282 6.06 -4.22 -11.42
CA PHE A 282 6.55 -3.90 -10.08
C PHE A 282 6.53 -5.13 -9.17
N GLN A 283 5.44 -5.88 -9.16
CA GLN A 283 5.33 -7.12 -8.39
C GLN A 283 6.34 -8.17 -8.86
N GLY A 284 6.42 -8.40 -10.17
CA GLY A 284 7.42 -9.31 -10.72
C GLY A 284 8.86 -8.91 -10.43
N ALA A 285 9.13 -7.61 -10.25
CA ALA A 285 10.44 -7.15 -9.80
C ALA A 285 10.69 -7.50 -8.32
N LEU A 286 9.70 -7.42 -7.46
CA LEU A 286 9.80 -7.80 -6.05
C LEU A 286 9.91 -9.33 -5.87
N ASP A 287 9.32 -10.13 -6.77
CA ASP A 287 9.37 -11.60 -6.74
C ASP A 287 10.65 -12.19 -7.32
N ALA A 288 11.51 -11.39 -7.92
CA ALA A 288 12.70 -11.84 -8.65
C ALA A 288 13.82 -12.47 -7.78
N GLY A 289 13.48 -12.84 -6.55
CA GLY A 289 14.37 -13.49 -5.59
C GLY A 289 14.95 -12.48 -4.60
N PHE A 290 14.69 -12.71 -3.33
CA PHE A 290 15.09 -11.82 -2.24
C PHE A 290 16.33 -12.32 -1.47
N ALA A 291 17.03 -13.34 -1.95
CA ALA A 291 18.31 -13.72 -1.40
C ALA A 291 19.34 -12.61 -1.65
N GLY A 292 19.56 -11.75 -0.68
CA GLY A 292 20.42 -10.58 -0.79
C GLY A 292 21.06 -10.17 0.52
N PRO A 293 21.92 -9.15 0.50
CA PRO A 293 22.72 -8.73 1.66
C PRO A 293 21.96 -7.89 2.68
N VAL A 294 20.66 -7.60 2.46
CA VAL A 294 19.84 -6.80 3.37
C VAL A 294 19.01 -7.71 4.25
N ARG A 295 19.11 -7.54 5.56
CA ARG A 295 18.32 -8.28 6.54
C ARG A 295 16.86 -7.82 6.48
N ILE A 296 15.92 -8.79 6.49
CA ILE A 296 14.49 -8.50 6.56
C ILE A 296 13.89 -9.11 7.81
N VAL A 297 13.07 -8.30 8.47
CA VAL A 297 12.23 -8.73 9.60
C VAL A 297 10.80 -8.29 9.30
N SER A 298 9.87 -9.23 9.34
CA SER A 298 8.45 -9.00 9.08
C SER A 298 7.64 -9.04 10.37
N TYR A 299 6.71 -8.11 10.53
CA TYR A 299 5.80 -8.01 11.66
C TYR A 299 4.37 -7.99 11.12
N GLY A 300 3.50 -8.85 11.63
CA GLY A 300 2.13 -8.98 11.16
C GLY A 300 1.13 -9.29 12.26
N SER A 301 -0.12 -9.47 11.85
CA SER A 301 -1.20 -9.95 12.71
C SER A 301 -2.00 -11.02 11.97
N ASP A 302 -2.64 -11.90 12.73
CA ASP A 302 -3.50 -12.97 12.20
C ASP A 302 -4.79 -13.15 13.02
N CYS A 303 -5.12 -12.18 13.86
CA CYS A 303 -6.27 -12.25 14.75
C CYS A 303 -7.50 -11.48 14.25
N THR A 304 -7.41 -10.79 13.11
CA THR A 304 -8.50 -10.00 12.55
C THR A 304 -8.98 -10.59 11.24
N ASP A 305 -10.29 -10.64 11.06
CA ASP A 305 -10.92 -10.99 9.79
C ASP A 305 -10.47 -10.07 8.67
N THR A 306 -9.89 -10.65 7.64
CA THR A 306 -9.29 -9.90 6.53
C THR A 306 -9.84 -10.39 5.21
N ALA A 307 -10.28 -9.49 4.35
CA ALA A 307 -10.71 -9.83 2.99
C ALA A 307 -9.54 -10.42 2.20
N ASP A 308 -9.76 -11.59 1.60
CA ASP A 308 -8.77 -12.33 0.83
C ASP A 308 -9.33 -12.96 -0.44
N GLY A 309 -10.64 -12.87 -0.65
CA GLY A 309 -11.31 -13.37 -1.82
C GLY A 309 -12.65 -12.70 -2.09
N TYR A 310 -13.13 -12.82 -3.33
CA TYR A 310 -14.37 -12.24 -3.83
C TYR A 310 -15.14 -13.23 -4.67
N LEU A 311 -16.47 -13.08 -4.75
CA LEU A 311 -17.28 -13.91 -5.62
C LEU A 311 -17.66 -13.17 -6.90
N LEU A 312 -17.62 -13.89 -8.01
CA LEU A 312 -18.15 -13.45 -9.29
C LEU A 312 -19.38 -14.28 -9.61
N LEU A 313 -20.55 -13.66 -9.47
CA LEU A 313 -21.84 -14.30 -9.71
C LEU A 313 -22.39 -13.85 -11.05
N LYS A 314 -22.72 -14.79 -11.92
CA LYS A 314 -23.40 -14.48 -13.18
C LYS A 314 -24.88 -14.23 -12.89
N ARG A 315 -25.43 -13.13 -13.38
CA ARG A 315 -26.87 -12.88 -13.27
C ARG A 315 -27.66 -13.85 -14.15
N ASN A 316 -28.63 -14.53 -13.57
CA ASN A 316 -29.46 -15.48 -14.28
C ASN A 316 -30.07 -14.88 -15.57
N GLY A 317 -29.86 -15.58 -16.70
CA GLY A 317 -30.40 -15.18 -18.00
C GLY A 317 -29.68 -13.99 -18.68
N THR A 318 -28.56 -13.53 -18.13
CA THR A 318 -27.78 -12.39 -18.70
C THR A 318 -26.30 -12.72 -18.81
N GLU A 319 -25.58 -11.95 -19.64
CA GLU A 319 -24.11 -11.98 -19.68
C GLU A 319 -23.47 -11.03 -18.64
N THR A 320 -24.27 -10.49 -17.72
CA THR A 320 -23.80 -9.56 -16.69
C THR A 320 -23.33 -10.31 -15.43
N TRP A 321 -22.31 -9.74 -14.78
CA TRP A 321 -21.69 -10.27 -13.57
C TRP A 321 -21.91 -9.33 -12.39
N THR A 322 -22.04 -9.91 -11.21
CA THR A 322 -22.03 -9.19 -9.95
C THR A 322 -20.80 -9.62 -9.15
N THR A 323 -19.99 -8.66 -8.71
CA THR A 323 -18.86 -8.92 -7.81
C THR A 323 -19.31 -8.71 -6.38
N LEU A 324 -19.29 -9.77 -5.57
CA LEU A 324 -19.52 -9.64 -4.14
C LEU A 324 -18.18 -9.36 -3.45
N THR A 325 -18.10 -8.18 -2.86
CA THR A 325 -16.90 -7.70 -2.14
C THR A 325 -16.99 -7.96 -0.64
N ARG A 326 -18.18 -8.34 -0.15
CA ARG A 326 -18.41 -8.71 1.25
C ARG A 326 -19.18 -10.02 1.34
N PRO A 327 -18.93 -10.84 2.38
CA PRO A 327 -19.68 -12.06 2.60
C PRO A 327 -21.19 -11.77 2.78
N GLN A 328 -22.00 -12.38 1.94
CA GLN A 328 -23.45 -12.40 2.07
C GLN A 328 -23.98 -13.73 1.52
N GLU A 329 -25.15 -14.16 2.00
CA GLU A 329 -25.81 -15.33 1.42
C GLU A 329 -26.37 -15.01 0.02
N PHE A 330 -26.41 -16.01 -0.83
CA PHE A 330 -26.98 -15.89 -2.17
C PHE A 330 -27.64 -17.23 -2.61
N THR A 331 -28.36 -17.16 -3.68
CA THR A 331 -28.91 -18.36 -4.36
C THR A 331 -28.15 -18.57 -5.67
N ASN A 332 -27.59 -19.76 -5.86
CA ASN A 332 -26.87 -20.11 -7.08
C ASN A 332 -27.82 -20.39 -8.26
N SER A 333 -27.28 -20.62 -9.45
CA SER A 333 -28.05 -20.84 -10.68
C SER A 333 -28.92 -22.11 -10.63
N ARG A 334 -28.65 -23.06 -9.72
CA ARG A 334 -29.43 -24.25 -9.48
C ARG A 334 -30.59 -24.05 -8.49
N GLY A 335 -30.73 -22.83 -7.95
CA GLY A 335 -31.77 -22.54 -6.95
C GLY A 335 -31.34 -22.94 -5.52
N GLU A 336 -30.10 -23.33 -5.29
CA GLU A 336 -29.60 -23.74 -3.99
C GLU A 336 -29.11 -22.51 -3.18
N LYS A 337 -29.50 -22.44 -1.93
CA LYS A 337 -29.08 -21.36 -1.02
C LYS A 337 -27.65 -21.61 -0.49
N VAL A 338 -26.73 -20.72 -0.77
CA VAL A 338 -25.37 -20.72 -0.24
C VAL A 338 -25.32 -19.81 0.98
N GLY A 339 -25.12 -20.41 2.16
CA GLY A 339 -25.18 -19.70 3.43
C GLY A 339 -23.93 -18.84 3.69
N ILE A 340 -24.10 -17.77 4.46
CA ILE A 340 -23.07 -16.78 4.77
C ILE A 340 -21.78 -17.38 5.37
N ARG A 341 -21.89 -18.45 6.19
CA ARG A 341 -20.69 -19.10 6.78
C ARG A 341 -19.79 -19.72 5.72
N THR A 342 -20.41 -20.38 4.71
CA THR A 342 -19.68 -21.01 3.60
C THR A 342 -19.04 -19.95 2.71
N VAL A 343 -19.77 -18.88 2.38
CA VAL A 343 -19.24 -17.73 1.64
C VAL A 343 -18.05 -17.10 2.37
N ARG A 344 -18.20 -16.88 3.67
CA ARG A 344 -17.16 -16.30 4.50
C ARG A 344 -15.86 -17.11 4.51
N SER A 345 -15.96 -18.46 4.46
CA SER A 345 -14.78 -19.33 4.51
C SER A 345 -13.82 -19.17 3.33
N VAL A 346 -14.32 -18.74 2.16
CA VAL A 346 -13.50 -18.47 0.97
C VAL A 346 -13.08 -17.00 0.87
N MET A 347 -13.92 -16.06 1.34
CA MET A 347 -13.66 -14.63 1.21
C MET A 347 -12.79 -14.05 2.32
N ILE A 348 -12.83 -14.63 3.52
CA ILE A 348 -12.18 -14.08 4.71
C ILE A 348 -11.09 -15.03 5.21
N LYS A 349 -9.93 -14.47 5.51
CA LYS A 349 -8.78 -15.18 6.08
C LYS A 349 -8.22 -14.41 7.28
N PRO A 350 -7.44 -15.07 8.16
CA PRO A 350 -6.72 -14.40 9.23
C PRO A 350 -5.74 -13.35 8.68
N GLY A 351 -5.70 -12.18 9.33
CA GLY A 351 -4.80 -11.09 8.99
C GLY A 351 -4.91 -9.95 10.00
N ASP A 352 -4.63 -8.75 9.56
CA ASP A 352 -4.68 -7.53 10.37
C ASP A 352 -5.88 -6.62 10.06
N GLY A 353 -6.83 -7.11 9.26
CA GLY A 353 -8.02 -6.40 8.77
C GLY A 353 -7.83 -5.73 7.41
N ARG A 354 -6.60 -5.69 6.87
CA ARG A 354 -6.27 -5.19 5.53
C ARG A 354 -5.39 -6.15 4.73
N VAL A 355 -4.40 -6.75 5.39
CA VAL A 355 -3.44 -7.66 4.76
C VAL A 355 -3.57 -9.04 5.39
N ALA A 356 -3.88 -10.03 4.57
CA ALA A 356 -3.97 -11.41 5.01
C ALA A 356 -2.58 -11.94 5.42
N ARG A 357 -2.53 -12.78 6.47
CA ARG A 357 -1.30 -13.39 6.99
C ARG A 357 -0.44 -14.02 5.89
N ARG A 358 -1.08 -14.70 4.92
CA ARG A 358 -0.36 -15.31 3.79
C ARG A 358 0.44 -14.29 2.98
N SER A 359 -0.12 -13.09 2.75
CA SER A 359 0.56 -12.04 1.98
C SER A 359 1.74 -11.44 2.76
N VAL A 360 1.62 -11.28 4.07
CA VAL A 360 2.73 -10.82 4.92
C VAL A 360 3.93 -11.75 4.84
N LEU A 361 3.69 -13.06 4.76
CA LEU A 361 4.73 -14.11 4.74
C LEU A 361 5.29 -14.41 3.34
N SER A 362 4.55 -14.12 2.29
CA SER A 362 4.95 -14.45 0.91
C SER A 362 6.11 -13.59 0.42
N GLY A 363 6.90 -14.12 -0.53
CA GLY A 363 7.99 -13.39 -1.19
C GLY A 363 9.11 -12.92 -0.25
N LEU A 364 9.20 -13.50 0.95
CA LEU A 364 10.29 -13.28 1.88
C LEU A 364 11.41 -14.31 1.63
N PRO A 365 12.68 -13.98 1.93
CA PRO A 365 13.75 -14.96 1.91
C PRO A 365 13.53 -16.04 3.00
N ASP A 366 14.02 -17.25 2.79
CA ASP A 366 13.85 -18.38 3.71
C ASP A 366 14.39 -18.10 5.14
N ASN A 367 15.36 -17.21 5.23
CA ASN A 367 15.96 -16.78 6.51
C ASN A 367 15.32 -15.51 7.11
N ALA A 368 14.22 -15.02 6.53
CA ALA A 368 13.52 -13.87 7.09
C ALA A 368 12.85 -14.22 8.42
N GLU A 369 13.07 -13.38 9.40
CA GLU A 369 12.35 -13.47 10.66
C GLU A 369 10.94 -12.91 10.52
N SER A 370 9.94 -13.59 11.09
CA SER A 370 8.55 -13.15 11.08
C SER A 370 7.93 -13.24 12.46
N HIS A 371 7.28 -12.16 12.89
CA HIS A 371 6.65 -12.04 14.21
C HIS A 371 5.19 -11.66 14.05
N PHE A 372 4.33 -12.28 14.86
CA PHE A 372 2.89 -12.04 14.83
C PHE A 372 2.38 -11.70 16.23
N GLU A 373 1.63 -10.60 16.32
CA GLU A 373 0.92 -10.14 17.50
C GLU A 373 -0.48 -9.68 17.09
N CYS A 374 -1.43 -9.80 18.02
CA CYS A 374 -2.79 -9.37 17.74
C CYS A 374 -2.89 -7.85 17.74
N ALA A 375 -3.06 -7.29 16.54
CA ALA A 375 -3.27 -5.86 16.30
C ALA A 375 -4.00 -5.64 14.97
N GLY A 376 -4.78 -4.58 14.86
CA GLY A 376 -5.27 -4.11 13.57
C GLY A 376 -4.15 -3.47 12.76
N HIS A 377 -4.33 -3.37 11.45
CA HIS A 377 -3.33 -2.86 10.51
C HIS A 377 -2.69 -1.53 10.93
N ASP A 378 -3.54 -0.55 11.29
CA ASP A 378 -3.09 0.79 11.69
C ASP A 378 -2.45 0.82 13.10
N GLY A 379 -2.63 -0.25 13.89
CA GLY A 379 -2.11 -0.40 15.25
C GLY A 379 -0.81 -1.20 15.36
N LEU A 380 -0.27 -1.74 14.28
CA LEU A 380 0.91 -2.61 14.32
C LEU A 380 2.14 -1.88 14.90
N LEU A 381 2.39 -0.64 14.50
CA LEU A 381 3.50 0.17 15.02
C LEU A 381 3.27 0.67 16.45
N SER A 382 2.03 0.74 16.90
CA SER A 382 1.67 1.10 18.28
C SER A 382 1.65 -0.11 19.22
N ASN A 383 1.84 -1.35 18.71
CA ASN A 383 1.90 -2.55 19.53
C ASN A 383 3.17 -2.55 20.40
N SER A 384 3.00 -2.57 21.72
CA SER A 384 4.12 -2.45 22.68
C SER A 384 5.15 -3.57 22.62
N ARG A 385 4.75 -4.79 22.21
CA ARG A 385 5.69 -5.89 22.00
C ARG A 385 6.56 -5.64 20.78
N PHE A 386 5.94 -5.24 19.68
CA PHE A 386 6.67 -4.88 18.46
C PHE A 386 7.61 -3.70 18.69
N GLN A 387 7.16 -2.66 19.42
CA GLN A 387 8.02 -1.54 19.76
C GLN A 387 9.27 -1.98 20.55
N ARG A 388 9.09 -2.81 21.58
CA ARG A 388 10.24 -3.36 22.33
C ARG A 388 11.18 -4.18 21.46
N MET A 389 10.63 -5.01 20.58
CA MET A 389 11.45 -5.84 19.68
C MET A 389 12.29 -5.00 18.73
N ILE A 390 11.69 -3.97 18.14
CA ILE A 390 12.42 -3.11 17.20
C ILE A 390 13.47 -2.27 17.94
N LEU A 391 13.14 -1.67 19.08
CA LEU A 391 14.08 -0.88 19.87
C LEU A 391 15.29 -1.72 20.31
N ASN A 392 15.07 -2.95 20.80
CA ASN A 392 16.17 -3.86 21.15
C ASN A 392 17.07 -4.19 19.94
N ARG A 393 16.49 -4.29 18.73
CA ARG A 393 17.26 -4.60 17.52
C ARG A 393 18.04 -3.40 17.00
N LEU A 394 17.49 -2.20 17.16
CA LEU A 394 18.16 -0.96 16.75
C LEU A 394 19.27 -0.57 17.75
N ALA A 395 19.13 -0.97 19.04
CA ALA A 395 20.14 -0.71 20.08
C ALA A 395 21.34 -1.64 20.01
N VAL A 396 21.22 -2.84 19.39
CA VAL A 396 22.34 -3.77 19.21
C VAL A 396 23.16 -3.30 18.02
N ASN A 397 24.29 -2.67 18.27
CA ASN A 397 25.26 -2.33 17.22
C ASN A 397 25.69 -3.61 16.48
N PRO A 398 25.78 -3.60 15.13
CA PRO A 398 26.25 -4.76 14.36
C PRO A 398 27.74 -5.12 14.60
N SER A 399 28.41 -4.39 15.47
CA SER A 399 29.84 -4.55 15.81
C SER A 399 30.09 -5.26 17.13
N ASP A 400 29.06 -5.67 17.85
CA ASP A 400 29.10 -6.59 19.01
C ASP A 400 28.57 -7.98 18.59
#